data_422b2f5b73068ff2dae0e3a720d3fee5
#
_entry.id   422b2f5b73068ff2dae0e3a720d3fee5
#
_cell.length_a   1.000
_cell.length_b   1.000
_cell.length_c   1.000
_cell.angle_alpha   90.00
_cell.angle_beta   90.00
_cell.angle_gamma   90.00
#
_symmetry.space_group_name_H-M   'P 1'
#
loop_
_entity.id
_entity.type
_entity.pdbx_description
1 polymer ?
#
loop_
_entity_poly.entity_id
_entity_poly.type
_entity_poly.pdbx_seq_one_letter_code
_entity_poly.pdbx_strand_id
1 'polypeptide(L)'
;VDQANLISKGLLKMGIKPGDKIALISNNRPEWNIMDIGILQVGAIDVPVYPTISEDDYKFIFNDAEIKMCIVSDADLLKKIQNIKSSVPTLGEIYTFNKIDGAKHWTEILENGKDGSDAEVQSLKDGIKATDLATLIYTSGTTGTPKGVMLSHQNLVENAKGSFPRLPVTRDSIGLSFLPICHVYERMITYLYQISGV
;
A
#
# COMPACT_ATOMS: atom_id res chain seq x y z
N VAL A 1 -9.40 -1.22 -11.84
CA VAL A 1 -8.67 -2.44 -12.26
C VAL A 1 -7.53 -2.05 -13.19
N ASP A 2 -7.76 -1.33 -14.27
CA ASP A 2 -6.75 -1.04 -15.31
C ASP A 2 -5.54 -0.27 -14.75
N GLN A 3 -5.76 0.76 -13.93
CA GLN A 3 -4.67 1.51 -13.31
C GLN A 3 -3.86 0.65 -12.33
N ALA A 4 -4.50 -0.22 -11.55
CA ALA A 4 -3.78 -1.12 -10.65
C ALA A 4 -2.91 -2.12 -11.44
N ASN A 5 -3.39 -2.62 -12.59
CA ASN A 5 -2.58 -3.46 -13.47
C ASN A 5 -1.37 -2.68 -14.05
N LEU A 6 -1.55 -1.41 -14.40
CA LEU A 6 -0.43 -0.55 -14.84
C LEU A 6 0.59 -0.33 -13.71
N ILE A 7 0.12 -0.10 -12.47
CA ILE A 7 1.02 -0.02 -11.31
C ILE A 7 1.81 -1.33 -11.16
N SER A 8 1.13 -2.48 -11.20
CA SER A 8 1.79 -3.80 -11.11
C SER A 8 2.92 -3.95 -12.13
N LYS A 9 2.64 -3.68 -13.40
CA LYS A 9 3.63 -3.72 -14.48
C LYS A 9 4.78 -2.73 -14.26
N GLY A 10 4.46 -1.51 -13.82
CA GLY A 10 5.45 -0.48 -13.52
C GLY A 10 6.38 -0.89 -12.39
N LEU A 11 5.84 -1.44 -11.30
CA LEU A 11 6.61 -1.94 -10.17
C LEU A 11 7.57 -3.07 -10.59
N LEU A 12 7.10 -4.01 -11.42
CA LEU A 12 7.95 -5.10 -11.95
C LEU A 12 9.11 -4.54 -12.79
N LYS A 13 8.83 -3.59 -13.70
CA LYS A 13 9.88 -2.92 -14.49
C LYS A 13 10.89 -2.17 -13.64
N MET A 14 10.49 -1.69 -12.47
CA MET A 14 11.36 -1.02 -11.50
C MET A 14 12.12 -2.01 -10.61
N GLY A 15 11.97 -3.31 -10.83
CA GLY A 15 12.67 -4.36 -10.13
C GLY A 15 12.06 -4.79 -8.80
N ILE A 16 10.84 -4.38 -8.50
CA ILE A 16 10.08 -4.89 -7.34
C ILE A 16 9.76 -6.35 -7.55
N LYS A 17 9.95 -7.14 -6.51
CA LYS A 17 9.77 -8.60 -6.52
C LYS A 17 8.75 -9.03 -5.46
N PRO A 18 8.17 -10.23 -5.59
CA PRO A 18 7.38 -10.81 -4.52
C PRO A 18 8.13 -10.78 -3.18
N GLY A 19 7.45 -10.35 -2.11
CA GLY A 19 8.00 -10.18 -0.78
C GLY A 19 8.70 -8.85 -0.50
N ASP A 20 8.97 -8.01 -1.50
CA ASP A 20 9.47 -6.65 -1.27
C ASP A 20 8.41 -5.80 -0.58
N LYS A 21 8.82 -4.91 0.33
CA LYS A 21 7.93 -4.08 1.12
C LYS A 21 7.91 -2.66 0.58
N ILE A 22 6.69 -2.16 0.36
CA ILE A 22 6.44 -0.80 -0.16
C ILE A 22 5.62 -0.04 0.88
N ALA A 23 6.13 1.11 1.34
CA ALA A 23 5.42 1.94 2.30
C ALA A 23 4.44 2.90 1.60
N LEU A 24 3.21 2.96 2.11
CA LEU A 24 2.20 3.95 1.71
C LEU A 24 1.89 4.89 2.87
N ILE A 25 2.17 6.19 2.71
CA ILE A 25 1.94 7.23 3.73
C ILE A 25 1.06 8.32 3.14
N SER A 26 -0.22 8.27 3.40
CA SER A 26 -1.17 9.22 2.81
C SER A 26 -2.45 9.32 3.62
N ASN A 27 -3.12 10.47 3.51
CA ASN A 27 -4.53 10.58 3.83
C ASN A 27 -5.39 9.79 2.83
N ASN A 28 -6.67 9.57 3.15
CA ASN A 28 -7.59 8.82 2.30
C ASN A 28 -7.70 9.45 0.91
N ARG A 29 -7.50 8.63 -0.11
CA ARG A 29 -7.60 9.03 -1.51
C ARG A 29 -7.71 7.80 -2.42
N PRO A 30 -8.36 7.92 -3.60
CA PRO A 30 -8.52 6.79 -4.53
C PRO A 30 -7.19 6.20 -5.00
N GLU A 31 -6.17 7.02 -5.19
CA GLU A 31 -4.86 6.59 -5.67
C GLU A 31 -4.16 5.64 -4.68
N TRP A 32 -4.44 5.78 -3.38
CA TRP A 32 -3.95 4.86 -2.36
C TRP A 32 -4.46 3.44 -2.63
N ASN A 33 -5.77 3.29 -2.91
CA ASN A 33 -6.37 1.99 -3.21
C ASN A 33 -5.82 1.38 -4.50
N ILE A 34 -5.58 2.22 -5.52
CA ILE A 34 -5.00 1.78 -6.79
C ILE A 34 -3.60 1.23 -6.56
N MET A 35 -2.80 1.94 -5.77
CA MET A 35 -1.43 1.55 -5.43
C MET A 35 -1.41 0.26 -4.60
N ASP A 36 -2.24 0.17 -3.56
CA ASP A 36 -2.39 -1.01 -2.70
C ASP A 36 -2.67 -2.27 -3.54
N ILE A 37 -3.71 -2.24 -4.38
CA ILE A 37 -4.03 -3.38 -5.26
C ILE A 37 -2.88 -3.69 -6.21
N GLY A 38 -2.23 -2.67 -6.78
CA GLY A 38 -1.08 -2.86 -7.67
C GLY A 38 0.11 -3.55 -7.00
N ILE A 39 0.39 -3.21 -5.74
CA ILE A 39 1.43 -3.83 -4.90
C ILE A 39 1.08 -5.30 -4.63
N LEU A 40 -0.15 -5.56 -4.20
CA LEU A 40 -0.60 -6.91 -3.85
C LEU A 40 -0.61 -7.85 -5.05
N GLN A 41 -0.94 -7.36 -6.25
CA GLN A 41 -0.99 -8.17 -7.48
C GLN A 41 0.37 -8.76 -7.90
N VAL A 42 1.46 -8.13 -7.51
CA VAL A 42 2.83 -8.63 -7.80
C VAL A 42 3.43 -9.43 -6.64
N GLY A 43 2.64 -9.73 -5.61
CA GLY A 43 3.11 -10.44 -4.42
C GLY A 43 4.03 -9.61 -3.54
N ALA A 44 4.14 -8.31 -3.76
CA ALA A 44 4.80 -7.39 -2.85
C ALA A 44 3.91 -7.10 -1.63
N ILE A 45 4.52 -6.62 -0.56
CA ILE A 45 3.85 -6.42 0.72
C ILE A 45 3.62 -4.92 0.92
N ASP A 46 2.37 -4.52 1.09
CA ASP A 46 2.02 -3.16 1.43
C ASP A 46 2.27 -2.88 2.92
N VAL A 47 2.93 -1.77 3.21
CA VAL A 47 3.19 -1.30 4.58
C VAL A 47 2.55 0.08 4.74
N PRO A 48 1.26 0.11 5.13
CA PRO A 48 0.56 1.36 5.36
C PRO A 48 1.05 2.00 6.68
N VAL A 49 1.43 3.27 6.60
CA VAL A 49 1.96 3.98 7.77
C VAL A 49 1.20 5.28 7.99
N TYR A 50 0.93 5.62 9.24
CA TYR A 50 0.25 6.85 9.61
C TYR A 50 1.05 8.09 9.18
N PRO A 51 0.40 9.12 8.59
CA PRO A 51 1.07 10.34 8.14
C PRO A 51 1.52 11.26 9.30
N THR A 52 1.08 10.97 10.53
CA THR A 52 1.25 11.83 11.70
C THR A 52 2.34 11.40 12.68
N ILE A 53 3.06 10.31 12.40
CA ILE A 53 4.14 9.82 13.27
C ILE A 53 5.44 10.62 13.10
N SER A 54 6.37 10.40 14.02
CA SER A 54 7.68 11.07 14.04
C SER A 54 8.63 10.52 12.96
N GLU A 55 9.69 11.27 12.65
CA GLU A 55 10.76 10.78 11.76
C GLU A 55 11.49 9.56 12.36
N ASP A 56 11.66 9.51 13.68
CA ASP A 56 12.27 8.36 14.36
C ASP A 56 11.41 7.11 14.23
N ASP A 57 10.08 7.23 14.32
CA ASP A 57 9.17 6.12 14.09
C ASP A 57 9.22 5.65 12.63
N TYR A 58 9.24 6.57 11.66
CA TYR A 58 9.43 6.21 10.25
C TYR A 58 10.74 5.47 10.04
N LYS A 59 11.85 5.97 10.60
CA LYS A 59 13.16 5.34 10.50
C LYS A 59 13.14 3.92 11.08
N PHE A 60 12.50 3.75 12.26
CA PHE A 60 12.36 2.43 12.87
C PHE A 60 11.58 1.48 11.96
N ILE A 61 10.36 1.87 11.55
CA ILE A 61 9.48 1.03 10.72
C ILE A 61 10.16 0.66 9.40
N PHE A 62 10.82 1.62 8.77
CA PHE A 62 11.45 1.40 7.47
C PHE A 62 12.64 0.47 7.53
N ASN A 63 13.41 0.50 8.60
CA ASN A 63 14.51 -0.44 8.82
C ASN A 63 13.99 -1.82 9.23
N ASP A 64 13.02 -1.90 10.15
CA ASP A 64 12.44 -3.16 10.62
C ASP A 64 11.73 -3.92 9.50
N ALA A 65 10.96 -3.22 8.68
CA ALA A 65 10.29 -3.81 7.52
C ALA A 65 11.19 -3.96 6.29
N GLU A 66 12.40 -3.39 6.27
CA GLU A 66 13.28 -3.35 5.08
C GLU A 66 12.59 -2.72 3.86
N ILE A 67 12.00 -1.53 4.04
CA ILE A 67 11.24 -0.84 2.98
C ILE A 67 12.11 -0.58 1.74
N LYS A 68 11.64 -1.01 0.57
CA LYS A 68 12.31 -0.83 -0.73
C LYS A 68 11.90 0.45 -1.45
N MET A 69 10.63 0.83 -1.32
CA MET A 69 10.04 1.98 -1.99
C MET A 69 9.04 2.64 -1.06
N CYS A 70 8.86 3.95 -1.18
CA CYS A 70 7.86 4.69 -0.42
C CYS A 70 7.04 5.60 -1.34
N ILE A 71 5.73 5.65 -1.11
CA ILE A 71 4.84 6.61 -1.75
C ILE A 71 4.20 7.49 -0.66
N VAL A 72 4.34 8.80 -0.77
CA VAL A 72 3.83 9.77 0.20
C VAL A 72 2.80 10.69 -0.45
N SER A 73 1.88 11.28 0.34
CA SER A 73 0.86 12.17 -0.23
C SER A 73 1.38 13.52 -0.67
N ASP A 74 2.27 14.16 0.12
CA ASP A 74 2.54 15.59 0.03
C ASP A 74 4.01 15.97 0.34
N ALA A 75 4.32 17.26 0.25
CA ALA A 75 5.66 17.78 0.41
C ALA A 75 6.21 17.63 1.85
N ASP A 76 5.36 17.74 2.86
CA ASP A 76 5.80 17.63 4.25
C ASP A 76 6.23 16.19 4.56
N LEU A 77 5.45 15.21 4.11
CA LEU A 77 5.81 13.79 4.23
C LEU A 77 7.04 13.45 3.39
N LEU A 78 7.12 13.97 2.16
CA LEU A 78 8.31 13.80 1.33
C LEU A 78 9.57 14.27 2.07
N LYS A 79 9.53 15.45 2.66
CA LYS A 79 10.66 16.02 3.43
C LYS A 79 11.04 15.11 4.60
N LYS A 80 10.06 14.65 5.40
CA LYS A 80 10.32 13.73 6.53
C LYS A 80 11.03 12.44 6.05
N ILE A 81 10.55 11.84 4.96
CA ILE A 81 11.16 10.60 4.46
C ILE A 81 12.53 10.85 3.83
N GLN A 82 12.74 11.99 3.17
CA GLN A 82 14.06 12.38 2.67
C GLN A 82 15.07 12.57 3.81
N ASN A 83 14.67 13.15 4.95
CA ASN A 83 15.53 13.36 6.11
C ASN A 83 16.07 12.03 6.69
N ILE A 84 15.28 10.98 6.66
CA ILE A 84 15.68 9.67 7.20
C ILE A 84 16.34 8.75 6.16
N LYS A 85 16.28 9.10 4.86
CA LYS A 85 16.69 8.20 3.75
C LYS A 85 18.12 7.67 3.93
N SER A 86 19.06 8.49 4.33
CA SER A 86 20.45 8.08 4.56
C SER A 86 20.61 7.03 5.68
N SER A 87 19.63 6.94 6.58
CA SER A 87 19.60 6.00 7.71
C SER A 87 18.78 4.73 7.39
N VAL A 88 18.26 4.58 6.17
CA VAL A 88 17.47 3.43 5.71
C VAL A 88 18.11 2.86 4.43
N PRO A 89 19.10 1.97 4.54
CA PRO A 89 19.90 1.51 3.39
C PRO A 89 19.07 0.80 2.31
N THR A 90 17.93 0.21 2.68
CA THR A 90 17.04 -0.51 1.75
C THR A 90 16.16 0.42 0.93
N LEU A 91 15.92 1.67 1.39
CA LEU A 91 15.02 2.60 0.73
C LEU A 91 15.62 3.15 -0.56
N GLY A 92 15.07 2.71 -1.67
CA GLY A 92 15.40 3.20 -3.02
C GLY A 92 14.65 4.48 -3.35
N GLU A 93 13.58 4.34 -4.11
CA GLU A 93 12.84 5.46 -4.66
C GLU A 93 11.69 5.93 -3.75
N ILE A 94 11.44 7.24 -3.79
CA ILE A 94 10.32 7.89 -3.10
C ILE A 94 9.48 8.57 -4.17
N TYR A 95 8.18 8.26 -4.18
CA TYR A 95 7.18 8.87 -5.07
C TYR A 95 6.18 9.70 -4.28
N THR A 96 5.51 10.61 -4.96
CA THR A 96 4.47 11.46 -4.37
C THR A 96 3.15 11.29 -5.09
N PHE A 97 2.04 11.34 -4.35
CA PHE A 97 0.71 11.40 -4.95
C PHE A 97 0.36 12.79 -5.47
N ASN A 98 0.75 13.84 -4.75
CA ASN A 98 0.61 15.21 -5.22
C ASN A 98 1.78 15.57 -6.15
N LYS A 99 1.51 16.39 -7.17
CA LYS A 99 2.59 16.93 -8.00
C LYS A 99 3.42 17.92 -7.18
N ILE A 100 4.71 17.64 -7.05
CA ILE A 100 5.68 18.43 -6.32
C ILE A 100 6.89 18.65 -7.23
N ASP A 101 7.31 19.90 -7.39
CA ASP A 101 8.44 20.22 -8.27
C ASP A 101 9.72 19.53 -7.80
N GLY A 102 10.39 18.88 -8.73
CA GLY A 102 11.63 18.12 -8.44
C GLY A 102 11.43 16.76 -7.76
N ALA A 103 10.19 16.34 -7.47
CA ALA A 103 9.89 15.01 -6.92
C ALA A 103 9.32 14.07 -8.00
N LYS A 104 9.56 12.78 -7.83
CA LYS A 104 8.95 11.74 -8.65
C LYS A 104 7.46 11.62 -8.34
N HIS A 105 6.62 11.66 -9.36
CA HIS A 105 5.18 11.53 -9.20
C HIS A 105 4.73 10.08 -9.47
N TRP A 106 3.76 9.57 -8.73
CA TRP A 106 3.27 8.19 -8.82
C TRP A 106 2.80 7.78 -10.23
N THR A 107 2.38 8.76 -11.06
CA THR A 107 2.01 8.49 -12.46
C THR A 107 3.19 8.02 -13.31
N GLU A 108 4.43 8.25 -12.89
CA GLU A 108 5.60 7.70 -13.57
C GLU A 108 5.62 6.17 -13.47
N ILE A 109 5.09 5.61 -12.38
CA ILE A 109 4.93 4.15 -12.23
C ILE A 109 3.91 3.62 -13.24
N LEU A 110 2.79 4.36 -13.45
CA LEU A 110 1.78 4.04 -14.47
C LEU A 110 2.40 4.08 -15.87
N GLU A 111 3.15 5.14 -16.19
CA GLU A 111 3.80 5.28 -17.50
C GLU A 111 4.79 4.13 -17.75
N ASN A 112 5.60 3.79 -16.76
CA ASN A 112 6.51 2.64 -16.84
C ASN A 112 5.77 1.32 -17.07
N GLY A 113 4.52 1.21 -16.62
CA GLY A 113 3.70 0.01 -16.78
C GLY A 113 3.07 -0.16 -18.16
N LYS A 114 3.03 0.89 -19.00
CA LYS A 114 2.33 0.84 -20.32
C LYS A 114 2.81 -0.28 -21.23
N ASP A 115 4.12 -0.48 -21.28
CA ASP A 115 4.75 -1.53 -22.11
C ASP A 115 5.04 -2.83 -21.32
N GLY A 116 4.51 -2.96 -20.08
CA GLY A 116 4.69 -4.15 -19.25
C GLY A 116 3.78 -5.29 -19.69
N SER A 117 4.17 -6.51 -19.31
CA SER A 117 3.45 -7.74 -19.69
C SER A 117 2.25 -8.01 -18.78
N ASP A 118 1.05 -8.11 -19.35
CA ASP A 118 -0.13 -8.58 -18.63
C ASP A 118 0.00 -10.04 -18.23
N ALA A 119 0.66 -10.86 -19.04
CA ALA A 119 0.88 -12.27 -18.76
C ALA A 119 1.78 -12.47 -17.53
N GLU A 120 2.80 -11.63 -17.36
CA GLU A 120 3.69 -11.67 -16.20
C GLU A 120 2.93 -11.34 -14.91
N VAL A 121 2.14 -10.26 -14.90
CA VAL A 121 1.29 -9.90 -13.76
C VAL A 121 0.30 -11.01 -13.46
N GLN A 122 -0.34 -11.60 -14.48
CA GLN A 122 -1.30 -12.69 -14.28
C GLN A 122 -0.62 -13.93 -13.68
N SER A 123 0.56 -14.29 -14.17
CA SER A 123 1.33 -15.41 -13.63
C SER A 123 1.68 -15.22 -12.14
N LEU A 124 2.05 -13.99 -11.74
CA LEU A 124 2.30 -13.69 -10.32
C LEU A 124 1.02 -13.78 -9.50
N LYS A 125 -0.09 -13.21 -9.97
CA LYS A 125 -1.40 -13.31 -9.30
C LYS A 125 -1.83 -14.76 -9.08
N ASP A 126 -1.65 -15.61 -10.08
CA ASP A 126 -1.99 -17.04 -10.00
C ASP A 126 -1.09 -17.80 -9.02
N GLY A 127 0.13 -17.30 -8.79
CA GLY A 127 1.11 -17.86 -7.85
C GLY A 127 0.89 -17.45 -6.38
N ILE A 128 0.16 -16.36 -6.13
CA ILE A 128 -0.11 -15.86 -4.76
C ILE A 128 -1.02 -16.82 -4.01
N LYS A 129 -0.58 -17.24 -2.83
CA LYS A 129 -1.37 -18.11 -1.95
C LYS A 129 -2.14 -17.28 -0.93
N ALA A 130 -3.29 -17.78 -0.51
CA ALA A 130 -4.12 -17.14 0.51
C ALA A 130 -3.35 -16.89 1.83
N THR A 131 -2.37 -17.74 2.14
CA THR A 131 -1.53 -17.66 3.33
C THR A 131 -0.33 -16.75 3.19
N ASP A 132 -0.02 -16.24 1.99
CA ASP A 132 1.10 -15.34 1.79
C ASP A 132 0.85 -14.01 2.50
N LEU A 133 1.93 -13.39 2.96
CA LEU A 133 1.88 -12.10 3.64
C LEU A 133 1.45 -11.01 2.67
N ALA A 134 0.37 -10.31 2.99
CA ALA A 134 -0.17 -9.22 2.19
C ALA A 134 0.27 -7.85 2.72
N THR A 135 0.35 -7.70 4.04
CA THR A 135 0.62 -6.39 4.65
C THR A 135 1.25 -6.50 6.03
N LEU A 136 2.03 -5.47 6.38
CA LEU A 136 2.54 -5.22 7.72
C LEU A 136 1.92 -3.94 8.26
N ILE A 137 1.14 -4.03 9.33
CA ILE A 137 0.52 -2.87 9.97
C ILE A 137 1.20 -2.62 11.31
N TYR A 138 1.91 -1.50 11.42
CA TYR A 138 2.61 -1.15 12.64
C TYR A 138 1.67 -0.52 13.66
N THR A 139 1.70 -1.06 14.88
CA THR A 139 0.93 -0.55 16.01
C THR A 139 1.89 -0.13 17.13
N SER A 140 1.48 0.86 17.94
CA SER A 140 2.20 1.23 19.16
C SER A 140 2.11 0.04 20.14
N GLY A 141 3.19 -0.70 20.29
CA GLY A 141 3.26 -1.77 21.27
C GLY A 141 3.18 -1.22 22.70
N THR A 142 2.69 -2.03 23.62
CA THR A 142 2.66 -1.71 25.08
C THR A 142 4.03 -1.38 25.66
N THR A 143 5.10 -1.73 24.97
CA THR A 143 6.51 -1.50 25.33
C THR A 143 7.11 -0.24 24.72
N GLY A 144 6.31 0.57 24.01
CA GLY A 144 6.77 1.81 23.34
C GLY A 144 7.40 1.61 21.96
N THR A 145 7.90 0.43 21.63
CA THR A 145 8.44 0.13 20.30
C THR A 145 7.33 -0.37 19.37
N PRO A 146 7.16 0.21 18.17
CA PRO A 146 6.17 -0.26 17.21
C PRO A 146 6.37 -1.74 16.84
N LYS A 147 5.26 -2.47 16.65
CA LYS A 147 5.27 -3.88 16.23
C LYS A 147 4.50 -4.04 14.93
N GLY A 148 5.11 -4.70 13.95
CA GLY A 148 4.50 -5.01 12.66
C GLY A 148 3.56 -6.21 12.78
N VAL A 149 2.25 -5.95 12.73
CA VAL A 149 1.24 -7.02 12.67
C VAL A 149 1.22 -7.59 11.26
N MET A 150 1.50 -8.88 11.14
CA MET A 150 1.54 -9.61 9.88
C MET A 150 0.14 -10.12 9.51
N LEU A 151 -0.41 -9.64 8.37
CA LEU A 151 -1.70 -10.12 7.86
C LEU A 151 -1.51 -10.74 6.48
N SER A 152 -2.06 -11.94 6.31
CA SER A 152 -2.10 -12.64 5.03
C SER A 152 -3.25 -12.13 4.15
N HIS A 153 -3.20 -12.46 2.85
CA HIS A 153 -4.33 -12.24 1.94
C HIS A 153 -5.62 -12.84 2.49
N GLN A 154 -5.55 -14.04 3.08
CA GLN A 154 -6.71 -14.70 3.68
C GLN A 154 -7.30 -13.88 4.83
N ASN A 155 -6.47 -13.32 5.72
CA ASN A 155 -6.97 -12.52 6.84
C ASN A 155 -7.81 -11.32 6.35
N LEU A 156 -7.33 -10.62 5.33
CA LEU A 156 -8.03 -9.47 4.75
C LEU A 156 -9.34 -9.88 4.06
N VAL A 157 -9.28 -10.90 3.21
CA VAL A 157 -10.42 -11.36 2.40
C VAL A 157 -11.51 -11.97 3.28
N GLU A 158 -11.16 -12.85 4.22
CA GLU A 158 -12.15 -13.49 5.11
C GLU A 158 -12.82 -12.47 6.04
N ASN A 159 -12.10 -11.45 6.49
CA ASN A 159 -12.69 -10.38 7.29
C ASN A 159 -13.70 -9.56 6.46
N ALA A 160 -13.35 -9.16 5.24
CA ALA A 160 -14.25 -8.43 4.34
C ALA A 160 -15.49 -9.28 3.99
N LYS A 161 -15.30 -10.55 3.61
CA LYS A 161 -16.41 -11.49 3.31
C LYS A 161 -17.32 -11.74 4.52
N GLY A 162 -16.73 -11.92 5.71
CA GLY A 162 -17.49 -12.15 6.93
C GLY A 162 -18.31 -10.93 7.38
N SER A 163 -17.86 -9.73 7.01
CA SER A 163 -18.56 -8.46 7.31
C SER A 163 -19.66 -8.15 6.30
N PHE A 164 -19.53 -8.60 5.05
CA PHE A 164 -20.47 -8.31 3.95
C PHE A 164 -21.95 -8.58 4.29
N PRO A 165 -22.35 -9.75 4.87
CA PRO A 165 -23.75 -10.01 5.16
C PRO A 165 -24.36 -9.12 6.25
N ARG A 166 -23.53 -8.39 6.98
CA ARG A 166 -23.94 -7.53 8.10
C ARG A 166 -24.10 -6.07 7.70
N LEU A 167 -23.64 -5.70 6.53
CA LEU A 167 -23.71 -4.33 6.01
C LEU A 167 -24.68 -4.29 4.82
N PRO A 168 -25.79 -3.55 4.91
CA PRO A 168 -26.80 -3.48 3.86
C PRO A 168 -26.34 -2.57 2.70
N VAL A 169 -25.17 -2.88 2.12
CA VAL A 169 -24.60 -2.11 1.00
C VAL A 169 -24.94 -2.77 -0.33
N THR A 170 -25.26 -1.95 -1.31
CA THR A 170 -25.56 -2.33 -2.69
C THR A 170 -24.72 -1.51 -3.64
N ARG A 171 -24.74 -1.81 -4.94
CA ARG A 171 -24.01 -1.03 -5.96
C ARG A 171 -24.43 0.45 -6.05
N ASP A 172 -25.65 0.77 -5.58
CA ASP A 172 -26.17 2.15 -5.57
C ASP A 172 -25.83 2.88 -4.26
N SER A 173 -25.15 2.22 -3.33
CA SER A 173 -24.75 2.83 -2.06
C SER A 173 -23.60 3.80 -2.25
N ILE A 174 -23.58 4.85 -1.42
CA ILE A 174 -22.47 5.80 -1.32
C ILE A 174 -21.81 5.61 0.04
N GLY A 175 -20.55 5.21 0.03
CA GLY A 175 -19.76 5.04 1.24
C GLY A 175 -18.95 6.29 1.59
N LEU A 176 -18.92 6.68 2.87
CA LEU A 176 -18.03 7.72 3.37
C LEU A 176 -16.77 7.08 3.98
N SER A 177 -15.60 7.34 3.37
CA SER A 177 -14.30 6.96 3.87
C SER A 177 -13.70 8.12 4.67
N PHE A 178 -13.64 8.01 6.01
CA PHE A 178 -13.16 9.09 6.89
C PHE A 178 -12.18 8.61 7.97
N LEU A 179 -12.15 7.32 8.31
CA LEU A 179 -11.13 6.79 9.19
C LEU A 179 -9.81 6.65 8.42
N PRO A 180 -8.65 6.71 9.09
CA PRO A 180 -7.37 6.60 8.38
C PRO A 180 -7.26 5.29 7.60
N ILE A 181 -7.00 5.38 6.28
CA ILE A 181 -6.94 4.21 5.39
C ILE A 181 -5.74 3.30 5.71
N CYS A 182 -4.72 3.81 6.36
CA CYS A 182 -3.61 3.03 6.90
C CYS A 182 -4.03 2.13 8.08
N HIS A 183 -5.21 2.39 8.68
CA HIS A 183 -5.75 1.54 9.74
C HIS A 183 -6.52 0.36 9.13
N VAL A 184 -6.31 -0.84 9.69
CA VAL A 184 -6.91 -2.09 9.17
C VAL A 184 -8.42 -2.04 9.02
N TYR A 185 -9.13 -1.34 9.90
CA TYR A 185 -10.59 -1.26 9.87
C TYR A 185 -11.10 -0.51 8.63
N GLU A 186 -10.56 0.68 8.34
CA GLU A 186 -10.95 1.44 7.14
C GLU A 186 -10.57 0.69 5.86
N ARG A 187 -9.39 0.10 5.83
CA ARG A 187 -8.93 -0.73 4.70
C ARG A 187 -9.87 -1.91 4.46
N MET A 188 -10.32 -2.60 5.52
CA MET A 188 -11.30 -3.68 5.42
C MET A 188 -12.64 -3.18 4.84
N ILE A 189 -13.15 -2.04 5.31
CA ILE A 189 -14.37 -1.42 4.77
C ILE A 189 -14.20 -1.09 3.29
N THR A 190 -13.06 -0.55 2.90
CA THR A 190 -12.76 -0.24 1.49
C THR A 190 -12.78 -1.50 0.63
N TYR A 191 -12.18 -2.60 1.09
CA TYR A 191 -12.27 -3.88 0.37
C TYR A 191 -13.70 -4.42 0.29
N LEU A 192 -14.48 -4.25 1.36
CA LEU A 192 -15.89 -4.63 1.35
C LEU A 192 -16.67 -3.82 0.30
N TYR A 193 -16.45 -2.51 0.21
CA TYR A 193 -17.05 -1.67 -0.83
C TYR A 193 -16.65 -2.11 -2.23
N GLN A 194 -15.38 -2.43 -2.45
CA GLN A 194 -14.90 -2.94 -3.74
C GLN A 194 -15.57 -4.27 -4.13
N ILE A 195 -15.70 -5.21 -3.18
CA ILE A 195 -16.40 -6.50 -3.40
C ILE A 195 -17.89 -6.27 -3.72
N SER A 196 -18.50 -5.28 -3.10
CA SER A 196 -19.91 -4.93 -3.27
C SER A 196 -20.19 -4.14 -4.55
N GLY A 197 -19.14 -3.58 -5.17
CA GLY A 197 -19.24 -2.70 -6.33
C GLY A 197 -19.72 -1.28 -6.01
N VAL A 198 -19.54 -0.83 -4.76
CA VAL A 198 -19.81 0.53 -4.25
C VAL A 198 -18.73 1.49 -4.70
#